data_766a8e8dbb94c6751727c4384f6cb69f
#
_entry.id   766a8e8dbb94c6751727c4384f6cb69f
#
_cell.length_a   1.000
_cell.length_b   1.000
_cell.length_c   1.000
_cell.angle_alpha   90.00
_cell.angle_beta   90.00
_cell.angle_gamma   90.00
#
_symmetry.space_group_name_H-M   'P 1'
#
loop_
_entity.id
_entity.type
_entity.pdbx_description
1 polymer ?
#
loop_
_entity_poly.entity_id
_entity_poly.type
_entity_poly.pdbx_seq_one_letter_code
_entity_poly.pdbx_strand_id
1 'polypeptide(L)'
;ANEVSEPRADLVRKVVHGATVWCGDGRDIATHDQRFDAVIIDAPCTGLGALRRRPEVRWRRTLSDLRELTSLQRELIDAAVAVLNPGAILGYATCSPHLAETTVQVLDMLKKHPELEQLEIGEFLPDNLQDAVRGKSMSLWTHKHGTDAMFLALLRKK
;
A
#
# COMPACT_ATOMS: atom_id res chain seq x y z
N ALA A 1 12.52 -7.40 1.78
CA ALA A 1 11.61 -6.47 2.51
C ALA A 1 12.37 -5.19 2.86
N ASN A 2 11.64 -4.06 2.96
CA ASN A 2 12.18 -2.78 3.38
C ASN A 2 11.37 -2.23 4.55
N GLU A 3 12.03 -1.75 5.59
CA GLU A 3 11.40 -1.14 6.76
C GLU A 3 12.30 0.00 7.30
N VAL A 4 11.73 1.16 7.54
CA VAL A 4 12.49 2.35 7.99
C VAL A 4 12.93 2.26 9.46
N SER A 5 12.21 1.51 10.28
CA SER A 5 12.45 1.37 11.72
C SER A 5 13.26 0.12 12.02
N GLU A 6 14.49 0.27 12.54
CA GLU A 6 15.35 -0.86 12.88
C GLU A 6 14.68 -1.89 13.81
N PRO A 7 13.95 -1.50 14.90
CA PRO A 7 13.25 -2.47 15.73
C PRO A 7 12.20 -3.29 14.98
N ARG A 8 11.54 -2.70 13.95
CA ARG A 8 10.58 -3.43 13.11
C ARG A 8 11.28 -4.28 12.07
N ALA A 9 12.38 -3.79 11.47
CA ALA A 9 13.20 -4.58 10.57
C ALA A 9 13.69 -5.87 11.25
N ASP A 10 14.10 -5.79 12.53
CA ASP A 10 14.47 -6.94 13.34
C ASP A 10 13.31 -7.92 13.54
N LEU A 11 12.09 -7.44 13.72
CA LEU A 11 10.93 -8.32 13.79
C LEU A 11 10.66 -9.02 12.45
N VAL A 12 10.80 -8.30 11.34
CA VAL A 12 10.68 -8.91 10.00
C VAL A 12 11.73 -9.98 9.79
N ARG A 13 13.00 -9.74 10.14
CA ARG A 13 14.10 -10.74 10.05
C ARG A 13 13.78 -12.01 10.83
N LYS A 14 13.10 -11.91 11.98
CA LYS A 14 12.74 -13.06 12.82
C LYS A 14 11.63 -13.92 12.24
N VAL A 15 10.71 -13.34 11.48
CA VAL A 15 9.50 -14.04 10.99
C VAL A 15 9.56 -14.41 9.52
N VAL A 16 10.35 -13.69 8.72
CA VAL A 16 10.47 -13.95 7.28
C VAL A 16 11.83 -14.60 6.99
N HIS A 17 11.88 -15.92 7.12
CA HIS A 17 13.09 -16.67 6.86
C HIS A 17 13.45 -16.67 5.36
N GLY A 18 14.73 -16.43 5.05
CA GLY A 18 15.24 -16.45 3.68
C GLY A 18 15.04 -15.15 2.89
N ALA A 19 14.42 -14.13 3.48
CA ALA A 19 14.29 -12.83 2.84
C ALA A 19 15.43 -11.88 3.22
N THR A 20 15.92 -11.10 2.25
CA THR A 20 16.77 -9.94 2.55
C THR A 20 15.89 -8.82 3.14
N VAL A 21 16.33 -8.28 4.29
CA VAL A 21 15.62 -7.18 4.96
C VAL A 21 16.54 -5.96 5.00
N TRP A 22 16.17 -4.93 4.28
CA TRP A 22 16.83 -3.64 4.30
C TRP A 22 16.19 -2.74 5.36
N CYS A 23 17.02 -2.08 6.16
CA CYS A 23 16.57 -1.02 7.05
C CYS A 23 16.92 0.32 6.44
N GLY A 24 15.90 1.11 6.09
CA GLY A 24 16.09 2.41 5.43
C GLY A 24 14.79 2.97 4.86
N ASP A 25 14.89 4.16 4.30
CA ASP A 25 13.75 4.79 3.64
C ASP A 25 13.38 4.04 2.36
N GLY A 26 12.11 3.67 2.21
CA GLY A 26 11.63 2.96 1.03
C GLY A 26 11.74 3.77 -0.26
N ARG A 27 11.87 5.09 -0.16
CA ARG A 27 12.12 5.98 -1.31
C ARG A 27 13.48 5.74 -1.95
N ASP A 28 14.42 5.21 -1.19
CA ASP A 28 15.78 4.93 -1.64
C ASP A 28 15.95 3.48 -2.17
N ILE A 29 14.84 2.74 -2.33
CA ILE A 29 14.88 1.31 -2.72
C ILE A 29 15.70 1.04 -4.01
N ALA A 30 15.70 1.99 -4.94
CA ALA A 30 16.45 1.89 -6.19
C ALA A 30 17.98 1.84 -5.99
N THR A 31 18.50 2.29 -4.84
CA THR A 31 19.94 2.26 -4.52
C THR A 31 20.48 0.85 -4.34
N HIS A 32 19.60 -0.14 -4.14
CA HIS A 32 19.98 -1.55 -4.02
C HIS A 32 20.23 -2.24 -5.36
N ASP A 33 20.06 -1.52 -6.48
CA ASP A 33 20.28 -2.02 -7.85
C ASP A 33 19.56 -3.36 -8.14
N GLN A 34 18.34 -3.49 -7.63
CA GLN A 34 17.49 -4.66 -7.81
C GLN A 34 16.19 -4.30 -8.52
N ARG A 35 15.68 -5.25 -9.29
CA ARG A 35 14.39 -5.18 -9.95
C ARG A 35 13.50 -6.31 -9.44
N PHE A 36 12.19 -6.07 -9.49
CA PHE A 36 11.21 -6.98 -8.91
C PHE A 36 10.08 -7.29 -9.89
N ASP A 37 9.61 -8.54 -9.86
CA ASP A 37 8.43 -8.99 -10.59
C ASP A 37 7.13 -8.73 -9.81
N ALA A 38 7.25 -8.45 -8.52
CA ALA A 38 6.14 -7.99 -7.69
C ALA A 38 6.66 -7.08 -6.56
N VAL A 39 5.93 -6.00 -6.30
CA VAL A 39 6.16 -5.11 -5.16
C VAL A 39 4.83 -4.89 -4.46
N ILE A 40 4.80 -4.97 -3.14
CA ILE A 40 3.67 -4.52 -2.33
C ILE A 40 4.11 -3.34 -1.46
N ILE A 41 3.31 -2.27 -1.49
CA ILE A 41 3.45 -1.13 -0.60
C ILE A 41 2.33 -1.23 0.45
N ASP A 42 2.69 -1.57 1.70
CA ASP A 42 1.85 -1.32 2.87
C ASP A 42 2.09 0.14 3.28
N ALA A 43 1.31 1.04 2.68
CA ALA A 43 1.63 2.46 2.69
C ALA A 43 1.40 3.09 4.07
N PRO A 44 2.34 3.92 4.56
CA PRO A 44 2.10 4.74 5.74
C PRO A 44 0.88 5.63 5.49
N CYS A 45 -0.13 5.53 6.36
CA CYS A 45 -1.39 6.21 6.20
C CYS A 45 -1.91 6.76 7.53
N THR A 46 -3.02 7.49 7.51
CA THR A 46 -3.63 8.01 8.73
C THR A 46 -4.03 6.92 9.73
N GLY A 47 -4.24 5.69 9.26
CA GLY A 47 -4.64 4.57 10.11
C GLY A 47 -6.10 4.64 10.57
N LEU A 48 -6.93 5.48 9.94
CA LEU A 48 -8.35 5.64 10.31
C LEU A 48 -9.18 4.35 10.12
N GLY A 49 -8.69 3.41 9.33
CA GLY A 49 -9.30 2.09 9.20
C GLY A 49 -9.17 1.20 10.44
N ALA A 50 -8.17 1.48 11.29
CA ALA A 50 -7.87 0.71 12.50
C ALA A 50 -8.55 1.27 13.78
N LEU A 51 -9.48 2.22 13.67
CA LEU A 51 -10.15 2.87 14.82
C LEU A 51 -10.80 1.88 15.79
N ARG A 52 -11.22 0.72 15.30
CA ARG A 52 -11.76 -0.37 16.14
C ARG A 52 -10.76 -0.84 17.19
N ARG A 53 -9.48 -0.89 16.85
CA ARG A 53 -8.39 -1.37 17.71
C ARG A 53 -7.56 -0.22 18.29
N ARG A 54 -7.57 0.94 17.64
CA ARG A 54 -6.78 2.12 17.97
C ARG A 54 -7.66 3.37 17.95
N PRO A 55 -8.63 3.49 18.86
CA PRO A 55 -9.58 4.62 18.87
C PRO A 55 -8.89 5.98 19.08
N GLU A 56 -7.72 5.98 19.72
CA GLU A 56 -6.91 7.19 19.94
C GLU A 56 -6.42 7.87 18.65
N VAL A 57 -6.34 7.15 17.53
CA VAL A 57 -5.95 7.69 16.23
C VAL A 57 -6.88 8.84 15.82
N ARG A 58 -8.17 8.77 16.19
CA ARG A 58 -9.17 9.80 15.90
C ARG A 58 -8.76 11.19 16.39
N TRP A 59 -8.06 11.26 17.52
CA TRP A 59 -7.65 12.54 18.14
C TRP A 59 -6.20 12.92 17.86
N ARG A 60 -5.42 11.99 17.32
CA ARG A 60 -3.99 12.20 17.02
C ARG A 60 -3.74 12.66 15.59
N ARG A 61 -4.69 12.45 14.67
CA ARG A 61 -4.53 12.78 13.26
C ARG A 61 -5.15 14.13 12.93
N THR A 62 -4.42 14.90 12.13
CA THR A 62 -4.80 16.23 11.65
C THR A 62 -4.86 16.24 10.12
N LEU A 63 -5.38 17.30 9.53
CA LEU A 63 -5.34 17.52 8.08
C LEU A 63 -3.91 17.71 7.56
N SER A 64 -2.97 18.21 8.39
CA SER A 64 -1.57 18.30 8.04
C SER A 64 -0.96 16.91 7.86
N ASP A 65 -1.19 16.00 8.83
CA ASP A 65 -0.74 14.61 8.74
C ASP A 65 -1.23 13.94 7.47
N LEU A 66 -2.51 14.15 7.08
CA LEU A 66 -3.06 13.59 5.87
C LEU A 66 -2.30 14.08 4.61
N ARG A 67 -1.96 15.37 4.54
CA ARG A 67 -1.22 15.94 3.42
C ARG A 67 0.20 15.37 3.34
N GLU A 68 0.89 15.30 4.46
CA GLU A 68 2.25 14.75 4.56
C GLU A 68 2.29 13.27 4.17
N LEU A 69 1.34 12.47 4.70
CA LEU A 69 1.23 11.06 4.39
C LEU A 69 0.89 10.80 2.93
N THR A 70 -0.04 11.56 2.35
CA THR A 70 -0.36 11.41 0.92
C THR A 70 0.79 11.82 0.00
N SER A 71 1.63 12.78 0.40
CA SER A 71 2.87 13.09 -0.31
C SER A 71 3.87 11.94 -0.23
N LEU A 72 4.11 11.42 0.97
CA LEU A 72 5.01 10.30 1.19
C LEU A 72 4.55 9.03 0.42
N GLN A 73 3.23 8.78 0.38
CA GLN A 73 2.66 7.68 -0.40
C GLN A 73 3.02 7.80 -1.89
N ARG A 74 2.91 9.00 -2.48
CA ARG A 74 3.29 9.24 -3.89
C ARG A 74 4.77 8.98 -4.12
N GLU A 75 5.64 9.44 -3.23
CA GLU A 75 7.08 9.23 -3.34
C GLU A 75 7.46 7.74 -3.24
N LEU A 76 6.81 6.99 -2.35
CA LEU A 76 7.00 5.54 -2.23
C LEU A 76 6.49 4.79 -3.47
N ILE A 77 5.37 5.23 -4.05
CA ILE A 77 4.85 4.68 -5.30
C ILE A 77 5.84 4.92 -6.45
N ASP A 78 6.37 6.13 -6.58
CA ASP A 78 7.36 6.47 -7.60
C ASP A 78 8.60 5.57 -7.49
N ALA A 79 9.11 5.40 -6.27
CA ALA A 79 10.25 4.54 -5.99
C ALA A 79 9.98 3.07 -6.34
N ALA A 80 8.78 2.57 -6.00
CA ALA A 80 8.38 1.21 -6.33
C ALA A 80 8.26 0.99 -7.84
N VAL A 81 7.62 1.93 -8.56
CA VAL A 81 7.49 1.84 -10.03
C VAL A 81 8.85 1.83 -10.73
N ALA A 82 9.82 2.58 -10.19
CA ALA A 82 11.18 2.64 -10.75
C ALA A 82 11.89 1.28 -10.70
N VAL A 83 11.60 0.43 -9.70
CA VAL A 83 12.25 -0.88 -9.51
C VAL A 83 11.44 -2.06 -10.04
N LEU A 84 10.26 -1.84 -10.63
CA LEU A 84 9.47 -2.90 -11.26
C LEU A 84 10.02 -3.28 -12.63
N ASN A 85 10.03 -4.59 -12.90
CA ASN A 85 10.23 -5.13 -14.24
C ASN A 85 9.01 -4.85 -15.15
N PRO A 86 9.16 -4.84 -16.48
CA PRO A 86 8.01 -4.94 -17.38
C PRO A 86 7.17 -6.18 -17.07
N GLY A 87 5.85 -6.07 -17.08
CA GLY A 87 4.92 -7.14 -16.71
C GLY A 87 4.72 -7.34 -15.19
N ALA A 88 5.52 -6.69 -14.36
CA ALA A 88 5.48 -6.84 -12.90
C ALA A 88 4.21 -6.25 -12.27
N ILE A 89 3.87 -6.75 -11.08
CA ILE A 89 2.68 -6.35 -10.32
C ILE A 89 3.06 -5.42 -9.16
N LEU A 90 2.35 -4.32 -9.06
CA LEU A 90 2.37 -3.42 -7.89
C LEU A 90 1.07 -3.59 -7.09
N GLY A 91 1.20 -4.01 -5.84
CA GLY A 91 0.13 -3.95 -4.85
C GLY A 91 0.25 -2.67 -4.03
N TYR A 92 -0.81 -1.86 -3.97
CA TYR A 92 -0.90 -0.69 -3.12
C TYR A 92 -1.98 -0.90 -2.06
N ALA A 93 -1.57 -0.94 -0.80
CA ALA A 93 -2.44 -1.20 0.34
C ALA A 93 -2.38 -0.07 1.38
N THR A 94 -3.52 0.23 2.01
CA THR A 94 -3.62 1.13 3.17
C THR A 94 -4.64 0.63 4.18
N CYS A 95 -4.41 0.91 5.47
CA CYS A 95 -5.43 0.77 6.51
C CYS A 95 -6.18 2.09 6.74
N SER A 96 -6.70 2.67 5.65
CA SER A 96 -7.47 3.91 5.67
C SER A 96 -8.68 3.83 4.71
N PRO A 97 -9.87 4.30 5.12
CA PRO A 97 -11.00 4.50 4.21
C PRO A 97 -10.99 5.86 3.52
N HIS A 98 -10.01 6.72 3.78
CA HIS A 98 -9.98 8.09 3.26
C HIS A 98 -9.63 8.11 1.78
N LEU A 99 -10.46 8.77 0.96
CA LEU A 99 -10.31 8.77 -0.50
C LEU A 99 -8.96 9.30 -0.99
N ALA A 100 -8.39 10.30 -0.30
CA ALA A 100 -7.07 10.83 -0.65
C ALA A 100 -5.92 9.83 -0.43
N GLU A 101 -6.12 8.80 0.39
CA GLU A 101 -5.14 7.73 0.65
C GLU A 101 -5.47 6.44 -0.11
N THR A 102 -6.56 6.41 -0.88
CA THR A 102 -7.07 5.23 -1.58
C THR A 102 -7.30 5.52 -3.06
N THR A 103 -8.52 5.69 -3.48
CA THR A 103 -8.90 5.87 -4.88
C THR A 103 -8.20 7.05 -5.56
N VAL A 104 -8.03 8.18 -4.86
CA VAL A 104 -7.35 9.36 -5.42
C VAL A 104 -5.87 9.06 -5.66
N GLN A 105 -5.20 8.35 -4.74
CA GLN A 105 -3.81 7.93 -4.95
C GLN A 105 -3.65 7.02 -6.17
N VAL A 106 -4.58 6.08 -6.37
CA VAL A 106 -4.55 5.20 -7.55
C VAL A 106 -4.75 6.00 -8.84
N LEU A 107 -5.68 6.95 -8.86
CA LEU A 107 -5.90 7.82 -10.02
C LEU A 107 -4.69 8.71 -10.32
N ASP A 108 -4.08 9.29 -9.29
CA ASP A 108 -2.87 10.11 -9.42
C ASP A 108 -1.69 9.25 -9.94
N MET A 109 -1.55 8.03 -9.44
CA MET A 109 -0.54 7.05 -9.87
C MET A 109 -0.70 6.73 -11.36
N LEU A 110 -1.89 6.36 -11.81
CA LEU A 110 -2.17 6.03 -13.21
C LEU A 110 -1.96 7.22 -14.15
N LYS A 111 -2.26 8.43 -13.68
CA LYS A 111 -2.02 9.66 -14.44
C LYS A 111 -0.52 9.97 -14.58
N LYS A 112 0.25 9.74 -13.52
CA LYS A 112 1.69 10.03 -13.48
C LYS A 112 2.51 8.96 -14.20
N HIS A 113 2.08 7.70 -14.12
CA HIS A 113 2.76 6.53 -14.66
C HIS A 113 1.88 5.85 -15.73
N PRO A 114 1.86 6.34 -16.98
CA PRO A 114 1.03 5.80 -18.06
C PRO A 114 1.42 4.37 -18.46
N GLU A 115 2.61 3.91 -18.03
CA GLU A 115 3.06 2.53 -18.16
C GLU A 115 2.34 1.57 -17.21
N LEU A 116 1.60 2.06 -16.21
CA LEU A 116 0.79 1.23 -15.34
C LEU A 116 -0.62 1.06 -15.89
N GLU A 117 -1.20 -0.11 -15.64
CA GLU A 117 -2.62 -0.37 -15.80
C GLU A 117 -3.19 -0.96 -14.51
N GLN A 118 -4.39 -0.53 -14.11
CA GLN A 118 -5.06 -1.11 -12.95
C GLN A 118 -5.77 -2.40 -13.34
N LEU A 119 -5.50 -3.47 -12.57
CA LEU A 119 -6.12 -4.78 -12.74
C LEU A 119 -7.49 -4.84 -12.07
N GLU A 120 -8.34 -5.74 -12.55
CA GLU A 120 -9.63 -6.06 -11.94
C GLU A 120 -9.39 -6.92 -10.69
N ILE A 121 -9.39 -6.33 -9.51
CA ILE A 121 -9.04 -7.04 -8.27
C ILE A 121 -9.92 -8.25 -8.00
N GLY A 122 -11.19 -8.23 -8.46
CA GLY A 122 -12.12 -9.33 -8.30
C GLY A 122 -11.65 -10.65 -8.90
N GLU A 123 -10.80 -10.61 -9.91
CA GLU A 123 -10.22 -11.81 -10.53
C GLU A 123 -9.21 -12.53 -9.62
N PHE A 124 -8.69 -11.82 -8.61
CA PHE A 124 -7.67 -12.29 -7.68
C PHE A 124 -8.22 -12.61 -6.29
N LEU A 125 -9.47 -12.24 -6.01
CA LEU A 125 -10.09 -12.43 -4.71
C LEU A 125 -10.88 -13.74 -4.66
N PRO A 126 -10.84 -14.46 -3.53
CA PRO A 126 -11.71 -15.61 -3.31
C PRO A 126 -13.19 -15.18 -3.21
N ASP A 127 -14.12 -16.13 -3.42
CA ASP A 127 -15.55 -15.88 -3.47
C ASP A 127 -16.10 -15.14 -2.24
N ASN A 128 -15.60 -15.47 -1.07
CA ASN A 128 -16.01 -14.85 0.20
C ASN A 128 -15.54 -13.41 0.38
N LEU A 129 -14.76 -12.85 -0.54
CA LEU A 129 -14.33 -11.45 -0.55
C LEU A 129 -14.83 -10.67 -1.77
N GLN A 130 -15.64 -11.27 -2.64
CA GLN A 130 -16.18 -10.59 -3.81
C GLN A 130 -17.07 -9.40 -3.45
N ASP A 131 -17.72 -9.42 -2.29
CA ASP A 131 -18.52 -8.31 -1.79
C ASP A 131 -17.67 -7.11 -1.29
N ALA A 132 -16.35 -7.26 -1.19
CA ALA A 132 -15.40 -6.19 -0.90
C ALA A 132 -14.94 -5.42 -2.17
N VAL A 133 -15.24 -5.93 -3.37
CA VAL A 133 -14.87 -5.27 -4.64
C VAL A 133 -15.61 -3.93 -4.79
N ARG A 134 -14.85 -2.89 -5.13
CA ARG A 134 -15.33 -1.53 -5.42
C ARG A 134 -14.61 -0.99 -6.65
N GLY A 135 -15.31 -1.04 -7.79
CA GLY A 135 -14.66 -0.82 -9.08
C GLY A 135 -13.54 -1.84 -9.28
N LYS A 136 -12.33 -1.36 -9.59
CA LYS A 136 -11.14 -2.21 -9.78
C LYS A 136 -10.34 -2.45 -8.50
N SER A 137 -10.81 -1.97 -7.34
CA SER A 137 -10.10 -2.07 -6.06
C SER A 137 -10.89 -2.87 -5.04
N MET A 138 -10.23 -3.34 -3.98
CA MET A 138 -10.86 -3.93 -2.80
C MET A 138 -10.97 -2.89 -1.69
N SER A 139 -12.11 -2.88 -1.00
CA SER A 139 -12.32 -2.10 0.23
C SER A 139 -13.00 -2.96 1.29
N LEU A 140 -12.29 -3.26 2.35
CA LEU A 140 -12.85 -3.89 3.54
C LEU A 140 -13.41 -2.82 4.48
N TRP A 141 -14.53 -3.13 5.12
CA TRP A 141 -15.21 -2.25 6.05
C TRP A 141 -15.47 -2.96 7.37
N THR A 142 -15.17 -2.30 8.48
CA THR A 142 -15.29 -2.88 9.83
C THR A 142 -16.69 -3.44 10.11
N HIS A 143 -17.74 -2.68 9.75
CA HIS A 143 -19.13 -3.05 9.99
C HIS A 143 -19.64 -4.18 9.09
N LYS A 144 -18.96 -4.43 7.98
CA LYS A 144 -19.38 -5.42 6.99
C LYS A 144 -18.56 -6.70 7.03
N HIS A 145 -17.24 -6.56 7.19
CA HIS A 145 -16.30 -7.68 7.08
C HIS A 145 -15.67 -8.07 8.43
N GLY A 146 -16.00 -7.37 9.53
CA GLY A 146 -15.47 -7.67 10.86
C GLY A 146 -13.97 -7.43 11.05
N THR A 147 -13.32 -6.78 10.08
CA THR A 147 -11.89 -6.46 10.05
C THR A 147 -11.65 -4.97 10.26
N ASP A 148 -10.40 -4.54 10.26
CA ASP A 148 -10.07 -3.13 10.04
C ASP A 148 -10.52 -2.71 8.63
N ALA A 149 -10.81 -1.42 8.44
CA ALA A 149 -11.05 -0.93 7.09
C ALA A 149 -9.71 -0.90 6.33
N MET A 150 -9.67 -1.63 5.21
CA MET A 150 -8.48 -1.79 4.38
C MET A 150 -8.82 -1.48 2.92
N PHE A 151 -7.84 -0.95 2.22
CA PHE A 151 -7.90 -0.75 0.78
C PHE A 151 -6.77 -1.50 0.10
N LEU A 152 -7.03 -2.08 -1.08
CA LEU A 152 -6.02 -2.70 -1.93
C LEU A 152 -6.34 -2.42 -3.40
N ALA A 153 -5.33 -2.00 -4.14
CA ALA A 153 -5.35 -1.94 -5.60
C ALA A 153 -4.16 -2.72 -6.16
N LEU A 154 -4.38 -3.42 -7.26
CA LEU A 154 -3.34 -4.10 -8.04
C LEU A 154 -3.14 -3.38 -9.36
N LEU A 155 -1.90 -3.15 -9.71
CA LEU A 155 -1.50 -2.53 -10.97
C LEU A 155 -0.43 -3.39 -11.64
N ARG A 156 -0.42 -3.40 -12.98
CA ARG A 156 0.61 -4.05 -13.78
C ARG A 156 1.41 -3.00 -14.52
N LYS A 157 2.73 -3.17 -14.54
CA LYS A 157 3.61 -2.41 -15.44
C LYS A 157 3.60 -3.06 -16.82
N LYS A 158 3.24 -2.30 -17.84
CA LYS A 158 3.22 -2.74 -19.25
C LYS A 158 4.62 -3.00 -19.77
#